data_99fe3c7efb235fca0043acd85477cde5
#
_entry.id   99fe3c7efb235fca0043acd85477cde5
#
_cell.length_a   1.000
_cell.length_b   1.000
_cell.length_c   1.000
_cell.angle_alpha   90.00
_cell.angle_beta   90.00
_cell.angle_gamma   90.00
#
_symmetry.space_group_name_H-M   'P 1'
#
loop_
_entity.id
_entity.type
_entity.pdbx_description
1 polymer ?
#
loop_
_entity_poly.entity_id
_entity_poly.type
_entity_poly.pdbx_seq_one_letter_code
_entity_poly.pdbx_strand_id
1 'polypeptide(L)'
;LGRFIARLFQIEDSTEIDRKKADVVKPIFQFKKNFVIRRAAKTFKSEKTTSFDLSIVLGNMPVAVLAKLDRKMRILEEAIVGETSQNVDRERSFATVVNTLMQIETDLIKKVKGIQVDAKPSHQRLIEICNQIHEHSIGPSLFGDFFLPAELERYERALDISQDLLNIAKEWISVHLHNPQVATVVKEWVSLKLPEKIDFEHLVEVRKGFQMNSLEGPKERRRRRNGFDLTDRRYNPLQVLNEVHYCLYCHEHDKDSCCKGFLDKEGKVKKNSLGINLTGCPLDEKISEANLLKLNGETIAALATMMIDNPTIPATGHRICNDCMKGCIFQKQDPVNIPQIE
;
A
#
# COMPACT_ATOMS: atom_id res chain seq x y z
N LEU A 1 -24.47 -15.92 1.38
CA LEU A 1 -23.81 -17.22 1.51
C LEU A 1 -22.86 -17.22 2.72
N GLY A 2 -21.85 -16.35 2.82
CA GLY A 2 -20.89 -16.33 3.91
C GLY A 2 -21.52 -16.26 5.31
N ARG A 3 -22.53 -15.40 5.52
CA ARG A 3 -23.26 -15.32 6.78
C ARG A 3 -24.05 -16.61 7.11
N PHE A 4 -24.62 -17.26 6.10
CA PHE A 4 -25.30 -18.53 6.28
C PHE A 4 -24.32 -19.62 6.72
N ILE A 5 -23.16 -19.72 6.04
CA ILE A 5 -22.12 -20.68 6.39
C ILE A 5 -21.57 -20.40 7.80
N ALA A 6 -21.30 -19.12 8.12
CA ALA A 6 -20.81 -18.74 9.44
C ALA A 6 -21.78 -19.19 10.57
N ARG A 7 -23.08 -19.00 10.38
CA ARG A 7 -24.11 -19.48 11.33
C ARG A 7 -24.16 -20.99 11.40
N LEU A 8 -24.09 -21.68 10.26
CA LEU A 8 -24.13 -23.14 10.22
C LEU A 8 -22.98 -23.78 11.01
N PHE A 9 -21.80 -23.16 10.95
CA PHE A 9 -20.59 -23.64 11.63
C PHE A 9 -20.30 -22.90 12.95
N GLN A 10 -21.19 -22.01 13.41
CA GLN A 10 -21.06 -21.23 14.65
C GLN A 10 -19.75 -20.44 14.73
N ILE A 11 -19.36 -19.78 13.63
CA ILE A 11 -18.13 -18.97 13.51
C ILE A 11 -18.41 -17.50 13.20
N GLU A 12 -19.57 -16.99 13.59
CA GLU A 12 -19.94 -15.59 13.34
C GLU A 12 -18.97 -14.59 13.94
N ASP A 13 -18.47 -14.89 15.15
CA ASP A 13 -17.48 -14.04 15.83
C ASP A 13 -16.19 -13.89 15.02
N SER A 14 -15.73 -14.98 14.38
CA SER A 14 -14.57 -14.95 13.52
C SER A 14 -14.77 -14.05 12.29
N THR A 15 -15.97 -14.10 11.69
CA THR A 15 -16.29 -13.24 10.53
C THR A 15 -16.39 -11.77 10.92
N GLU A 16 -16.90 -11.46 12.10
CA GLU A 16 -16.94 -10.08 12.61
C GLU A 16 -15.53 -9.54 12.90
N ILE A 17 -14.66 -10.37 13.45
CA ILE A 17 -13.23 -10.03 13.65
C ILE A 17 -12.57 -9.71 12.31
N ASP A 18 -12.79 -10.49 11.27
CA ASP A 18 -12.19 -10.26 9.96
C ASP A 18 -12.67 -8.96 9.32
N ARG A 19 -13.96 -8.62 9.45
CA ARG A 19 -14.49 -7.32 9.01
C ARG A 19 -13.83 -6.16 9.75
N LYS A 20 -13.75 -6.25 11.08
CA LYS A 20 -13.06 -5.22 11.89
C LYS A 20 -11.59 -5.07 11.51
N LYS A 21 -10.87 -6.17 11.25
CA LYS A 21 -9.50 -6.11 10.75
C LYS A 21 -9.40 -5.41 9.41
N ALA A 22 -10.28 -5.72 8.46
CA ALA A 22 -10.30 -5.05 7.15
C ALA A 22 -10.54 -3.55 7.28
N ASP A 23 -11.47 -3.12 8.14
CA ASP A 23 -11.76 -1.71 8.38
C ASP A 23 -10.61 -0.97 9.07
N VAL A 24 -9.98 -1.62 10.06
CA VAL A 24 -8.86 -1.03 10.82
C VAL A 24 -7.65 -0.70 9.93
N VAL A 25 -7.38 -1.51 8.90
CA VAL A 25 -6.22 -1.30 8.02
C VAL A 25 -6.54 -0.48 6.77
N LYS A 26 -7.81 -0.18 6.51
CA LYS A 26 -8.27 0.60 5.37
C LYS A 26 -7.53 1.94 5.17
N PRO A 27 -7.22 2.71 6.24
CA PRO A 27 -6.44 3.94 6.09
C PRO A 27 -5.07 3.72 5.44
N ILE A 28 -4.37 2.61 5.72
CA ILE A 28 -3.06 2.27 5.15
C ILE A 28 -3.15 2.17 3.62
N PHE A 29 -4.17 1.49 3.10
CA PHE A 29 -4.33 1.31 1.67
C PHE A 29 -4.87 2.55 0.95
N GLN A 30 -5.70 3.35 1.61
CA GLN A 30 -6.11 4.67 1.12
C GLN A 30 -4.89 5.59 0.98
N PHE A 31 -4.03 5.63 1.99
CA PHE A 31 -2.77 6.35 1.96
C PHE A 31 -1.86 5.86 0.83
N LYS A 32 -1.66 4.54 0.69
CA LYS A 32 -0.88 3.95 -0.41
C LYS A 32 -1.40 4.41 -1.76
N LYS A 33 -2.68 4.25 -2.02
CA LYS A 33 -3.32 4.57 -3.32
C LYS A 33 -3.30 6.06 -3.63
N ASN A 34 -3.69 6.88 -2.68
CA ASN A 34 -3.97 8.29 -2.93
C ASN A 34 -2.75 9.19 -2.76
N PHE A 35 -1.84 8.86 -1.85
CA PHE A 35 -0.66 9.65 -1.58
C PHE A 35 0.61 9.00 -2.15
N VAL A 36 0.97 7.79 -1.71
CA VAL A 36 2.23 7.17 -2.12
C VAL A 36 2.29 6.97 -3.64
N ILE A 37 1.28 6.31 -4.24
CA ILE A 37 1.28 6.03 -5.68
C ILE A 37 1.02 7.29 -6.51
N ARG A 38 0.06 8.12 -6.12
CA ARG A 38 -0.38 9.25 -6.95
C ARG A 38 0.47 10.51 -6.80
N ARG A 39 1.00 10.80 -5.60
CA ARG A 39 1.77 12.02 -5.31
C ARG A 39 3.24 11.75 -5.11
N ALA A 40 3.62 10.87 -4.17
CA ALA A 40 5.00 10.62 -3.81
C ALA A 40 5.77 9.85 -4.89
N ALA A 41 5.21 8.78 -5.46
CA ALA A 41 5.88 8.00 -6.50
C ALA A 41 6.16 8.82 -7.78
N LYS A 42 5.34 9.80 -8.11
CA LYS A 42 5.61 10.70 -9.25
C LYS A 42 6.84 11.56 -9.00
N THR A 43 7.02 12.04 -7.80
CA THR A 43 8.22 12.82 -7.42
C THR A 43 9.48 11.97 -7.52
N PHE A 44 9.42 10.69 -7.18
CA PHE A 44 10.54 9.76 -7.27
C PHE A 44 10.81 9.22 -8.68
N LYS A 45 9.78 9.18 -9.56
CA LYS A 45 9.89 8.65 -10.94
C LYS A 45 10.17 9.72 -11.99
N SER A 46 9.79 10.98 -11.77
CA SER A 46 9.91 12.04 -12.78
C SER A 46 11.35 12.50 -13.04
N GLU A 47 12.28 12.07 -12.23
CA GLU A 47 13.65 12.56 -12.26
C GLU A 47 14.65 11.47 -12.65
N LYS A 48 14.50 10.92 -13.86
CA LYS A 48 15.55 10.03 -14.43
C LYS A 48 16.92 10.71 -14.55
N THR A 49 16.97 12.03 -14.47
CA THR A 49 18.21 12.83 -14.54
C THR A 49 18.67 13.37 -13.16
N THR A 50 17.76 13.45 -12.19
CA THR A 50 18.04 14.03 -10.86
C THR A 50 17.84 13.05 -9.70
N SER A 51 17.30 11.86 -9.95
CA SER A 51 17.07 10.84 -8.91
C SER A 51 18.37 10.39 -8.22
N PHE A 52 19.48 10.40 -8.94
CA PHE A 52 20.79 10.09 -8.36
C PHE A 52 21.25 11.17 -7.38
N ASP A 53 21.09 12.44 -7.73
CA ASP A 53 21.47 13.57 -6.87
C ASP A 53 20.58 13.65 -5.63
N LEU A 54 19.26 13.42 -5.78
CA LEU A 54 18.32 13.44 -4.67
C LEU A 54 18.58 12.31 -3.67
N SER A 55 18.84 11.10 -4.14
CA SER A 55 19.17 9.96 -3.29
C SER A 55 20.48 10.17 -2.52
N ILE A 56 21.48 10.82 -3.12
CA ILE A 56 22.74 11.18 -2.46
C ILE A 56 22.48 12.23 -1.38
N VAL A 57 21.71 13.27 -1.67
CA VAL A 57 21.40 14.33 -0.71
C VAL A 57 20.60 13.77 0.47
N LEU A 58 19.55 13.00 0.21
CA LEU A 58 18.72 12.40 1.26
C LEU A 58 19.50 11.32 2.04
N GLY A 59 20.34 10.53 1.35
CA GLY A 59 21.16 9.49 1.96
C GLY A 59 22.23 10.03 2.92
N ASN A 60 22.71 11.26 2.70
CA ASN A 60 23.73 11.92 3.51
C ASN A 60 23.16 13.00 4.45
N MET A 61 21.85 13.04 4.66
CA MET A 61 21.22 14.05 5.51
C MET A 61 21.71 13.94 6.96
N PRO A 62 22.13 15.07 7.60
CA PRO A 62 22.63 15.06 8.97
C PRO A 62 21.60 14.53 9.97
N VAL A 63 22.06 13.78 10.97
CA VAL A 63 21.21 13.17 12.02
C VAL A 63 20.32 14.22 12.72
N ALA A 64 20.84 15.43 12.94
CA ALA A 64 20.05 16.51 13.55
C ALA A 64 18.86 16.95 12.69
N VAL A 65 18.99 16.92 11.36
CA VAL A 65 17.90 17.25 10.42
C VAL A 65 16.89 16.12 10.40
N LEU A 66 17.35 14.85 10.39
CA LEU A 66 16.51 13.67 10.48
C LEU A 66 15.65 13.69 11.76
N ALA A 67 16.29 13.97 12.91
CA ALA A 67 15.60 14.05 14.19
C ALA A 67 14.57 15.19 14.24
N LYS A 68 14.88 16.34 13.63
CA LYS A 68 13.94 17.46 13.51
C LYS A 68 12.72 17.10 12.68
N LEU A 69 12.91 16.41 11.56
CA LEU A 69 11.84 15.97 10.68
C LEU A 69 10.97 14.89 11.34
N ASP A 70 11.59 13.92 12.02
CA ASP A 70 10.83 12.88 12.75
C ASP A 70 10.01 13.51 13.89
N ARG A 71 10.56 14.50 14.61
CA ARG A 71 9.84 15.23 15.65
C ARG A 71 8.62 16.00 15.08
N LYS A 72 8.77 16.67 13.92
CA LYS A 72 7.64 17.31 13.24
C LYS A 72 6.54 16.30 12.94
N MET A 73 6.90 15.14 12.40
CA MET A 73 5.94 14.12 12.06
C MET A 73 5.23 13.53 13.28
N ARG A 74 5.95 13.32 14.40
CA ARG A 74 5.35 12.86 15.67
C ARG A 74 4.35 13.87 16.24
N ILE A 75 4.67 15.16 16.21
CA ILE A 75 3.71 16.19 16.66
C ILE A 75 2.45 16.17 15.78
N LEU A 76 2.56 15.95 14.47
CA LEU A 76 1.41 15.77 13.60
C LEU A 76 0.60 14.52 13.95
N GLU A 77 1.29 13.40 14.25
CA GLU A 77 0.64 12.16 14.69
C GLU A 77 -0.13 12.38 16.00
N GLU A 78 0.45 13.05 16.97
CA GLU A 78 -0.18 13.40 18.25
C GLU A 78 -1.38 14.33 18.06
N ALA A 79 -1.26 15.36 17.23
CA ALA A 79 -2.32 16.34 16.97
C ALA A 79 -3.52 15.76 16.23
N ILE A 80 -3.36 14.72 15.44
CA ILE A 80 -4.42 14.15 14.59
C ILE A 80 -4.97 12.86 15.14
N VAL A 81 -4.11 11.98 15.68
CA VAL A 81 -4.46 10.64 16.16
C VAL A 81 -4.61 10.61 17.69
N GLY A 82 -3.96 11.52 18.41
CA GLY A 82 -3.95 11.60 19.87
C GLY A 82 -2.87 10.75 20.54
N GLU A 83 -2.81 10.81 21.88
CA GLU A 83 -1.76 10.15 22.69
C GLU A 83 -1.71 8.61 22.59
N THR A 84 -2.69 7.99 22.01
CA THR A 84 -2.75 6.53 21.78
C THR A 84 -1.70 6.03 20.77
N SER A 85 -0.93 6.93 20.17
CA SER A 85 0.08 6.59 19.14
C SER A 85 1.22 5.69 19.65
N GLN A 86 1.46 5.60 20.95
CA GLN A 86 2.52 4.75 21.52
C GLN A 86 2.23 3.25 21.40
N ASN A 87 0.96 2.84 21.25
CA ASN A 87 0.53 1.44 21.13
C ASN A 87 -0.12 1.12 19.78
N VAL A 88 -0.17 2.08 18.86
CA VAL A 88 -0.77 1.91 17.53
C VAL A 88 0.35 1.62 16.53
N ASP A 89 0.08 0.71 15.61
CA ASP A 89 0.91 0.51 14.43
C ASP A 89 1.23 1.87 13.76
N ARG A 90 2.51 2.25 13.75
CA ARG A 90 2.96 3.55 13.25
C ARG A 90 2.60 3.77 11.78
N GLU A 91 2.58 2.72 10.97
CA GLU A 91 2.12 2.80 9.58
C GLU A 91 0.67 3.29 9.49
N ARG A 92 -0.21 2.75 10.34
CA ARG A 92 -1.61 3.15 10.39
C ARG A 92 -1.79 4.58 10.92
N SER A 93 -1.06 4.94 11.95
CA SER A 93 -1.08 6.31 12.50
C SER A 93 -0.68 7.33 11.45
N PHE A 94 0.45 7.10 10.80
CA PHE A 94 0.96 7.93 9.71
C PHE A 94 -0.04 8.02 8.54
N ALA A 95 -0.60 6.89 8.13
CA ALA A 95 -1.60 6.83 7.07
C ALA A 95 -2.85 7.65 7.43
N THR A 96 -3.29 7.60 8.69
CA THR A 96 -4.44 8.39 9.18
C THR A 96 -4.15 9.88 9.11
N VAL A 97 -2.97 10.31 9.52
CA VAL A 97 -2.54 11.72 9.43
C VAL A 97 -2.61 12.22 7.99
N VAL A 98 -1.97 11.50 7.07
CA VAL A 98 -1.93 11.92 5.67
C VAL A 98 -3.32 11.93 5.03
N ASN A 99 -4.14 10.91 5.29
CA ASN A 99 -5.51 10.86 4.76
C ASN A 99 -6.37 12.01 5.28
N THR A 100 -6.25 12.35 6.57
CA THR A 100 -6.96 13.48 7.17
C THR A 100 -6.56 14.80 6.50
N LEU A 101 -5.26 15.05 6.36
CA LEU A 101 -4.75 16.25 5.70
C LEU A 101 -5.17 16.33 4.22
N MET A 102 -5.17 15.20 3.51
CA MET A 102 -5.63 15.14 2.12
C MET A 102 -7.12 15.42 1.98
N GLN A 103 -7.94 14.96 2.91
CA GLN A 103 -9.37 15.28 2.92
C GLN A 103 -9.58 16.78 3.13
N ILE A 104 -8.91 17.36 4.13
CA ILE A 104 -8.93 18.80 4.42
C ILE A 104 -8.51 19.59 3.16
N GLU A 105 -7.37 19.28 2.58
CA GLU A 105 -6.88 19.93 1.36
C GLU A 105 -7.91 19.85 0.22
N THR A 106 -8.52 18.67 0.00
CA THR A 106 -9.49 18.45 -1.06
C THR A 106 -10.72 19.36 -0.90
N ASP A 107 -11.24 19.49 0.32
CA ASP A 107 -12.41 20.31 0.61
C ASP A 107 -12.08 21.82 0.49
N LEU A 108 -10.90 22.22 0.96
CA LEU A 108 -10.42 23.59 0.81
C LEU A 108 -10.19 23.97 -0.66
N ILE A 109 -9.61 23.08 -1.47
CA ILE A 109 -9.44 23.29 -2.92
C ILE A 109 -10.79 23.52 -3.59
N LYS A 110 -11.80 22.71 -3.28
CA LYS A 110 -13.14 22.86 -3.85
C LYS A 110 -13.73 24.21 -3.46
N LYS A 111 -13.60 24.60 -2.20
CA LYS A 111 -14.11 25.88 -1.69
C LYS A 111 -13.45 27.08 -2.36
N VAL A 112 -12.11 27.09 -2.45
CA VAL A 112 -11.34 28.17 -3.11
C VAL A 112 -11.68 28.27 -4.59
N LYS A 113 -11.96 27.14 -5.25
CA LYS A 113 -12.40 27.13 -6.67
C LYS A 113 -13.87 27.48 -6.88
N GLY A 114 -14.61 27.85 -5.82
CA GLY A 114 -16.03 28.21 -5.93
C GLY A 114 -16.96 27.03 -6.15
N ILE A 115 -16.48 25.79 -5.96
CA ILE A 115 -17.32 24.58 -6.03
C ILE A 115 -18.18 24.53 -4.77
N GLN A 116 -19.47 24.26 -4.94
CA GLN A 116 -20.40 24.17 -3.81
C GLN A 116 -20.08 22.95 -2.93
N VAL A 117 -19.45 23.19 -1.79
CA VAL A 117 -19.08 22.19 -0.78
C VAL A 117 -19.12 22.86 0.58
N ASP A 118 -19.55 22.11 1.59
CA ASP A 118 -19.39 22.55 2.98
C ASP A 118 -17.97 22.24 3.45
N ALA A 119 -17.08 23.21 3.36
CA ALA A 119 -15.69 23.11 3.80
C ALA A 119 -15.49 23.54 5.27
N LYS A 120 -16.54 23.96 5.97
CA LYS A 120 -16.43 24.41 7.37
C LYS A 120 -15.87 23.35 8.31
N PRO A 121 -16.33 22.07 8.27
CA PRO A 121 -15.78 21.02 9.14
C PRO A 121 -14.29 20.79 8.90
N SER A 122 -13.86 20.72 7.65
CA SER A 122 -12.45 20.53 7.29
C SER A 122 -11.59 21.73 7.69
N HIS A 123 -12.10 22.94 7.52
CA HIS A 123 -11.45 24.16 7.95
C HIS A 123 -11.30 24.23 9.48
N GLN A 124 -12.37 23.96 10.22
CA GLN A 124 -12.36 23.92 11.68
C GLN A 124 -11.38 22.85 12.19
N ARG A 125 -11.36 21.66 11.56
CA ARG A 125 -10.42 20.60 11.90
C ARG A 125 -8.96 21.00 11.70
N LEU A 126 -8.65 21.74 10.63
CA LEU A 126 -7.30 22.27 10.41
C LEU A 126 -6.89 23.26 11.51
N ILE A 127 -7.80 24.15 11.93
CA ILE A 127 -7.56 25.10 13.05
C ILE A 127 -7.23 24.33 14.34
N GLU A 128 -8.00 23.29 14.66
CA GLU A 128 -7.75 22.44 15.83
C GLU A 128 -6.37 21.78 15.78
N ILE A 129 -6.01 21.22 14.63
CA ILE A 129 -4.69 20.60 14.39
C ILE A 129 -3.57 21.64 14.60
N CYS A 130 -3.71 22.84 14.04
CA CYS A 130 -2.70 23.89 14.18
C CYS A 130 -2.57 24.38 15.64
N ASN A 131 -3.66 24.49 16.38
CA ASN A 131 -3.63 24.82 17.79
C ASN A 131 -2.90 23.76 18.60
N GLN A 132 -3.18 22.47 18.36
CA GLN A 132 -2.49 21.36 19.01
C GLN A 132 -0.99 21.33 18.66
N ILE A 133 -0.63 21.58 17.40
CA ILE A 133 0.77 21.71 17.00
C ILE A 133 1.45 22.85 17.77
N HIS A 134 0.78 23.98 17.93
CA HIS A 134 1.30 25.12 18.67
C HIS A 134 1.52 24.80 20.16
N GLU A 135 0.58 24.13 20.80
CA GLU A 135 0.67 23.68 22.19
C GLU A 135 1.83 22.70 22.44
N HIS A 136 2.12 21.79 21.49
CA HIS A 136 3.19 20.81 21.60
C HIS A 136 4.57 21.34 21.13
N SER A 137 4.62 22.54 20.55
CA SER A 137 5.86 23.15 20.08
C SER A 137 6.53 23.97 21.19
N ILE A 138 7.12 23.28 22.17
CA ILE A 138 7.93 23.95 23.21
C ILE A 138 9.31 24.29 22.62
N GLY A 139 9.56 25.58 22.37
CA GLY A 139 10.84 26.10 21.90
C GLY A 139 10.74 26.96 20.63
N PRO A 140 11.88 27.46 20.06
CA PRO A 140 11.84 28.23 18.83
C PRO A 140 11.16 27.43 17.76
N SER A 141 10.11 27.99 17.20
CA SER A 141 9.08 27.40 16.35
C SER A 141 9.63 26.31 15.41
N LEU A 142 9.37 25.04 15.74
CA LEU A 142 9.78 23.90 14.93
C LEU A 142 9.14 23.96 13.53
N PHE A 143 7.96 24.56 13.45
CA PHE A 143 7.15 24.72 12.25
C PHE A 143 7.23 26.15 11.65
N GLY A 144 7.91 27.11 12.29
CA GLY A 144 7.92 28.53 11.90
C GLY A 144 6.67 29.29 12.36
N ASP A 145 6.60 30.59 12.06
CA ASP A 145 5.49 31.46 12.50
C ASP A 145 4.22 31.31 11.62
N PHE A 146 4.17 30.27 10.78
CA PHE A 146 3.10 30.06 9.80
C PHE A 146 1.73 29.70 10.38
N PHE A 147 1.66 29.36 11.66
CA PHE A 147 0.49 28.77 12.28
C PHE A 147 -0.24 29.71 13.26
N LEU A 148 -0.16 31.01 13.05
CA LEU A 148 -0.92 31.96 13.87
C LEU A 148 -2.41 31.83 13.54
N PRO A 149 -3.30 31.71 14.55
CA PRO A 149 -4.74 31.52 14.34
C PRO A 149 -5.37 32.59 13.42
N ALA A 150 -4.90 33.85 13.48
CA ALA A 150 -5.37 34.92 12.62
C ALA A 150 -5.11 34.68 11.11
N GLU A 151 -4.14 33.89 10.75
CA GLU A 151 -3.84 33.57 9.34
C GLU A 151 -4.74 32.45 8.78
N LEU A 152 -5.33 31.64 9.66
CA LEU A 152 -6.21 30.53 9.30
C LEU A 152 -7.64 30.97 8.92
N GLU A 153 -8.02 32.23 9.13
CA GLU A 153 -9.37 32.71 8.82
C GLU A 153 -9.71 32.66 7.32
N ARG A 154 -8.69 32.74 6.44
CA ARG A 154 -8.86 32.71 4.99
C ARG A 154 -8.68 31.30 4.46
N TYR A 155 -9.61 30.83 3.63
CA TYR A 155 -9.55 29.50 3.03
C TYR A 155 -8.31 29.28 2.16
N GLU A 156 -7.83 30.29 1.45
CA GLU A 156 -6.61 30.23 0.65
C GLU A 156 -5.40 29.96 1.54
N ARG A 157 -5.29 30.69 2.67
CA ARG A 157 -4.17 30.48 3.59
C ARG A 157 -4.26 29.14 4.32
N ALA A 158 -5.46 28.71 4.69
CA ALA A 158 -5.71 27.38 5.23
C ALA A 158 -5.29 26.29 4.24
N LEU A 159 -5.54 26.49 2.94
CA LEU A 159 -5.10 25.58 1.90
C LEU A 159 -3.56 25.50 1.84
N ASP A 160 -2.86 26.63 1.83
CA ASP A 160 -1.38 26.66 1.81
C ASP A 160 -0.81 25.90 3.02
N ILE A 161 -1.35 26.14 4.22
CA ILE A 161 -0.93 25.45 5.44
C ILE A 161 -1.17 23.93 5.35
N SER A 162 -2.32 23.50 4.84
CA SER A 162 -2.60 22.07 4.66
C SER A 162 -1.62 21.40 3.71
N GLN A 163 -1.19 22.11 2.67
CA GLN A 163 -0.17 21.66 1.72
C GLN A 163 1.23 21.59 2.36
N ASP A 164 1.58 22.56 3.18
CA ASP A 164 2.86 22.55 3.92
C ASP A 164 2.94 21.36 4.89
N LEU A 165 1.84 21.04 5.60
CA LEU A 165 1.77 19.87 6.46
C LEU A 165 1.91 18.56 5.65
N LEU A 166 1.28 18.46 4.48
CA LEU A 166 1.44 17.32 3.57
C LEU A 166 2.87 17.22 3.00
N ASN A 167 3.53 18.35 2.77
CA ASN A 167 4.93 18.36 2.34
C ASN A 167 5.88 17.82 3.41
N ILE A 168 5.62 18.06 4.71
CA ILE A 168 6.37 17.44 5.81
C ILE A 168 6.26 15.91 5.73
N ALA A 169 5.06 15.37 5.56
CA ALA A 169 4.85 13.93 5.42
C ALA A 169 5.56 13.36 4.17
N LYS A 170 5.53 14.09 3.06
CA LYS A 170 6.21 13.71 1.82
C LYS A 170 7.73 13.70 1.98
N GLU A 171 8.30 14.70 2.62
CA GLU A 171 9.72 14.77 2.91
C GLU A 171 10.15 13.64 3.86
N TRP A 172 9.36 13.39 4.90
CA TRP A 172 9.62 12.28 5.83
C TRP A 172 9.68 10.93 5.13
N ILE A 173 8.71 10.63 4.26
CA ILE A 173 8.71 9.37 3.46
C ILE A 173 9.95 9.32 2.55
N SER A 174 10.24 10.43 1.86
CA SER A 174 11.38 10.50 0.93
C SER A 174 12.68 10.15 1.62
N VAL A 175 12.89 10.73 2.81
CA VAL A 175 14.08 10.46 3.62
C VAL A 175 14.12 9.01 4.07
N HIS A 176 13.04 8.45 4.58
CA HIS A 176 13.02 7.07 5.08
C HIS A 176 13.15 6.02 3.96
N LEU A 177 12.80 6.35 2.73
CA LEU A 177 13.03 5.47 1.58
C LEU A 177 14.48 5.46 1.10
N HIS A 178 15.20 6.59 1.25
CA HIS A 178 16.53 6.75 0.65
C HIS A 178 17.68 6.82 1.66
N ASN A 179 17.41 7.09 2.94
CA ASN A 179 18.45 7.19 3.96
C ASN A 179 18.61 5.87 4.73
N PRO A 180 19.78 5.18 4.61
CA PRO A 180 20.00 3.88 5.25
C PRO A 180 19.89 3.89 6.77
N GLN A 181 20.14 5.03 7.43
CA GLN A 181 20.11 5.16 8.90
C GLN A 181 18.69 5.05 9.45
N VAL A 182 17.70 5.48 8.69
CA VAL A 182 16.29 5.50 9.11
C VAL A 182 15.38 4.57 8.30
N ALA A 183 15.87 3.98 7.22
CA ALA A 183 15.10 3.09 6.34
C ALA A 183 14.50 1.87 7.07
N THR A 184 15.13 1.43 8.18
CA THR A 184 14.64 0.30 8.98
C THR A 184 13.26 0.55 9.58
N VAL A 185 12.89 1.81 9.83
CA VAL A 185 11.59 2.20 10.40
C VAL A 185 10.43 1.82 9.48
N VAL A 186 10.63 1.96 8.17
CA VAL A 186 9.57 1.76 7.16
C VAL A 186 9.75 0.47 6.35
N LYS A 187 10.76 -0.34 6.67
CA LYS A 187 11.11 -1.54 5.90
C LYS A 187 9.94 -2.52 5.74
N GLU A 188 9.13 -2.65 6.78
CA GLU A 188 8.00 -3.58 6.80
C GLU A 188 6.68 -2.93 6.38
N TRP A 189 6.67 -1.62 6.08
CA TRP A 189 5.45 -0.93 5.71
C TRP A 189 4.95 -1.38 4.34
N VAL A 190 3.73 -1.91 4.30
CA VAL A 190 3.10 -2.38 3.06
C VAL A 190 2.68 -1.24 2.15
N SER A 191 2.42 -0.05 2.70
CA SER A 191 2.05 1.14 1.94
C SER A 191 3.18 1.66 1.05
N LEU A 192 4.44 1.42 1.43
CA LEU A 192 5.61 1.90 0.70
C LEU A 192 6.18 0.86 -0.29
N LYS A 193 5.68 -0.37 -0.26
CA LYS A 193 6.03 -1.39 -1.26
C LYS A 193 5.32 -1.09 -2.57
N LEU A 194 6.07 -0.64 -3.58
CA LEU A 194 5.55 -0.34 -4.91
C LEU A 194 5.83 -1.50 -5.86
N PRO A 195 4.90 -1.80 -6.80
CA PRO A 195 5.11 -2.84 -7.80
C PRO A 195 6.30 -2.49 -8.71
N GLU A 196 7.17 -3.47 -8.92
CA GLU A 196 8.33 -3.35 -9.80
C GLU A 196 8.02 -3.91 -11.19
N LYS A 197 8.61 -3.34 -12.23
CA LYS A 197 8.52 -3.89 -13.57
C LYS A 197 9.33 -5.18 -13.63
N ILE A 198 8.78 -6.20 -14.28
CA ILE A 198 9.51 -7.44 -14.55
C ILE A 198 10.51 -7.17 -15.67
N ASP A 199 11.78 -7.41 -15.38
CA ASP A 199 12.83 -7.48 -16.38
C ASP A 199 12.85 -8.89 -16.97
N PHE A 200 12.22 -9.07 -18.13
CA PHE A 200 12.13 -10.37 -18.80
C PHE A 200 13.46 -10.87 -19.37
N GLU A 201 14.45 -10.02 -19.50
CA GLU A 201 15.81 -10.40 -19.93
C GLU A 201 16.64 -10.91 -18.75
N HIS A 202 16.32 -10.48 -17.52
CA HIS A 202 17.06 -10.81 -16.30
C HIS A 202 16.13 -11.31 -15.17
N LEU A 203 15.30 -12.31 -15.47
CA LEU A 203 14.33 -12.87 -14.50
C LEU A 203 15.00 -13.48 -13.26
N VAL A 204 16.23 -13.95 -13.40
CA VAL A 204 16.99 -14.55 -12.31
C VAL A 204 18.27 -13.73 -12.10
N GLU A 205 18.39 -13.14 -10.92
CA GLU A 205 19.63 -12.51 -10.53
C GLU A 205 20.69 -13.57 -10.25
N VAL A 206 21.73 -13.61 -11.10
CA VAL A 206 22.85 -14.51 -10.95
C VAL A 206 24.16 -13.73 -10.85
N ARG A 207 25.05 -14.20 -10.00
CA ARG A 207 26.42 -13.68 -9.84
C ARG A 207 27.41 -14.79 -10.15
N LYS A 208 28.60 -14.44 -10.65
CA LYS A 208 29.68 -15.41 -10.79
C LYS A 208 30.05 -15.96 -9.41
N GLY A 209 29.98 -17.25 -9.26
CA GLY A 209 30.37 -17.93 -8.03
C GLY A 209 31.88 -18.04 -7.86
N PHE A 210 32.30 -18.56 -6.71
CA PHE A 210 33.73 -18.77 -6.40
C PHE A 210 34.38 -19.83 -7.32
N GLN A 211 33.61 -20.86 -7.70
CA GLN A 211 34.12 -21.89 -8.62
C GLN A 211 34.01 -21.43 -10.07
N MET A 212 34.99 -21.80 -10.87
CA MET A 212 35.02 -21.50 -12.29
C MET A 212 33.75 -22.01 -12.99
N ASN A 213 33.05 -21.10 -13.70
CA ASN A 213 31.78 -21.37 -14.37
C ASN A 213 30.56 -21.65 -13.45
N SER A 214 30.67 -21.44 -12.14
CA SER A 214 29.52 -21.51 -11.28
C SER A 214 28.71 -20.21 -11.30
N LEU A 215 27.38 -20.34 -11.27
CA LEU A 215 26.44 -19.22 -11.10
C LEU A 215 25.78 -19.37 -9.74
N GLU A 216 25.77 -18.29 -8.98
CA GLU A 216 25.20 -18.28 -7.65
C GLU A 216 24.13 -17.17 -7.53
N GLY A 217 23.03 -17.45 -6.85
CA GLY A 217 22.08 -16.42 -6.47
C GLY A 217 22.64 -15.49 -5.38
N PRO A 218 22.04 -14.30 -5.19
CA PRO A 218 22.43 -13.35 -4.14
C PRO A 218 22.45 -14.01 -2.77
N LYS A 219 23.49 -13.74 -1.98
CA LYS A 219 23.62 -14.34 -0.63
C LYS A 219 22.45 -13.98 0.27
N GLU A 220 21.89 -12.78 0.09
CA GLU A 220 20.78 -12.22 0.84
C GLU A 220 19.46 -12.97 0.61
N ARG A 221 19.35 -13.66 -0.54
CA ARG A 221 18.19 -14.48 -0.92
C ARG A 221 18.38 -15.96 -0.63
N ARG A 222 19.57 -16.38 -0.17
CA ARG A 222 19.83 -17.79 0.15
C ARG A 222 19.08 -18.17 1.42
N ARG A 223 18.33 -19.25 1.36
CA ARG A 223 17.63 -19.83 2.51
C ARG A 223 18.28 -21.15 2.88
N ARG A 224 18.55 -21.33 4.13
CA ARG A 224 18.92 -22.64 4.65
C ARG A 224 17.65 -23.44 4.89
N ARG A 225 17.56 -24.60 4.26
CA ARG A 225 16.48 -25.53 4.55
C ARG A 225 16.66 -26.04 5.99
N ASN A 226 15.62 -25.91 6.80
CA ASN A 226 15.63 -26.30 8.20
C ASN A 226 14.56 -27.39 8.42
N GLY A 227 14.96 -28.65 8.28
CA GLY A 227 14.07 -29.79 8.48
C GLY A 227 12.81 -29.71 7.61
N PHE A 228 11.66 -29.79 8.24
CA PHE A 228 10.34 -29.75 7.60
C PHE A 228 9.68 -28.36 7.64
N ASP A 229 10.40 -27.34 8.06
CA ASP A 229 9.86 -25.98 8.06
C ASP A 229 9.53 -25.53 6.65
N LEU A 230 8.44 -24.76 6.52
CA LEU A 230 8.06 -24.14 5.26
C LEU A 230 9.16 -23.15 4.83
N THR A 231 9.80 -23.43 3.69
CA THR A 231 10.78 -22.53 3.07
C THR A 231 10.11 -21.31 2.48
N ASP A 232 8.82 -21.39 2.25
CA ASP A 232 7.98 -20.36 1.68
C ASP A 232 6.90 -19.96 2.67
N ARG A 233 7.13 -18.81 3.30
CA ARG A 233 6.22 -18.30 4.33
C ARG A 233 4.95 -17.78 3.69
N ARG A 234 3.81 -18.16 4.26
CA ARG A 234 2.53 -17.59 3.89
C ARG A 234 2.46 -16.12 4.30
N TYR A 235 1.68 -15.37 3.57
CA TYR A 235 1.40 -13.98 3.91
C TYR A 235 0.62 -13.88 5.21
N ASN A 236 0.94 -12.85 5.99
CA ASN A 236 0.10 -12.45 7.11
C ASN A 236 -1.15 -11.71 6.60
N PRO A 237 -2.19 -11.52 7.43
CA PRO A 237 -3.43 -10.88 7.01
C PRO A 237 -3.24 -9.49 6.37
N LEU A 238 -2.27 -8.69 6.84
CA LEU A 238 -1.99 -7.36 6.27
C LEU A 238 -1.38 -7.46 4.87
N GLN A 239 -0.49 -8.41 4.66
CA GLN A 239 0.10 -8.67 3.35
C GLN A 239 -0.95 -9.19 2.36
N VAL A 240 -1.86 -10.06 2.80
CA VAL A 240 -2.99 -10.53 1.98
C VAL A 240 -3.89 -9.35 1.59
N LEU A 241 -4.26 -8.50 2.53
CA LEU A 241 -5.07 -7.32 2.25
C LEU A 241 -4.33 -6.32 1.33
N ASN A 242 -3.00 -6.25 1.38
CA ASN A 242 -2.22 -5.47 0.43
C ASN A 242 -2.42 -5.95 -1.02
N GLU A 243 -2.36 -7.27 -1.25
CA GLU A 243 -2.63 -7.85 -2.57
C GLU A 243 -4.08 -7.61 -3.02
N VAL A 244 -5.02 -7.81 -2.12
CA VAL A 244 -6.46 -7.56 -2.37
C VAL A 244 -6.72 -6.10 -2.75
N HIS A 245 -6.13 -5.14 -2.03
CA HIS A 245 -6.25 -3.71 -2.36
C HIS A 245 -5.50 -3.30 -3.64
N TYR A 246 -4.51 -4.10 -4.05
CA TYR A 246 -3.80 -3.91 -5.31
C TYR A 246 -4.59 -4.42 -6.51
N CYS A 247 -5.49 -5.38 -6.32
CA CYS A 247 -6.38 -5.90 -7.34
C CYS A 247 -7.29 -4.79 -7.91
N LEU A 248 -7.59 -4.86 -9.22
CA LEU A 248 -8.48 -3.91 -9.91
C LEU A 248 -9.92 -4.42 -10.04
N TYR A 249 -10.22 -5.59 -9.49
CA TYR A 249 -11.56 -6.21 -9.56
C TYR A 249 -12.10 -6.24 -10.99
N CYS A 250 -11.31 -6.84 -11.90
CA CYS A 250 -11.52 -6.76 -13.35
C CYS A 250 -12.88 -7.29 -13.81
N HIS A 251 -13.54 -8.18 -13.04
CA HIS A 251 -14.89 -8.66 -13.35
C HIS A 251 -15.95 -7.52 -13.37
N GLU A 252 -15.76 -6.47 -12.57
CA GLU A 252 -16.65 -5.29 -12.57
C GLU A 252 -16.54 -4.47 -13.88
N HIS A 253 -15.55 -4.77 -14.70
CA HIS A 253 -15.26 -4.07 -15.97
C HIS A 253 -15.29 -5.00 -17.17
N ASP A 254 -15.97 -6.15 -17.08
CA ASP A 254 -16.04 -7.18 -18.11
C ASP A 254 -14.66 -7.67 -18.63
N LYS A 255 -13.65 -7.61 -17.76
CA LYS A 255 -12.26 -7.97 -18.07
C LYS A 255 -11.68 -8.84 -16.99
N ASP A 256 -11.99 -10.10 -17.01
CA ASP A 256 -11.56 -11.04 -15.98
C ASP A 256 -10.40 -11.89 -16.45
N SER A 257 -9.27 -11.23 -16.74
CA SER A 257 -8.13 -11.90 -17.36
C SER A 257 -7.38 -12.89 -16.45
N CYS A 258 -7.42 -12.73 -15.13
CA CYS A 258 -6.85 -13.71 -14.22
C CYS A 258 -7.63 -15.04 -14.22
N CYS A 259 -8.93 -15.00 -14.50
CA CYS A 259 -9.78 -16.16 -14.70
C CYS A 259 -9.64 -16.70 -16.14
N LYS A 260 -9.95 -15.85 -17.14
CA LYS A 260 -10.14 -16.25 -18.56
C LYS A 260 -8.91 -16.08 -19.46
N GLY A 261 -7.83 -15.49 -18.94
CA GLY A 261 -6.65 -15.16 -19.73
C GLY A 261 -6.79 -13.90 -20.58
N PHE A 262 -5.72 -13.55 -21.29
CA PHE A 262 -5.71 -12.45 -22.25
C PHE A 262 -6.04 -12.98 -23.65
N LEU A 263 -7.18 -12.56 -24.18
CA LEU A 263 -7.59 -12.92 -25.52
C LEU A 263 -7.28 -11.76 -26.49
N ASP A 264 -6.99 -12.08 -27.75
CA ASP A 264 -6.97 -11.11 -28.86
C ASP A 264 -8.38 -10.90 -29.42
N LYS A 265 -8.47 -10.15 -30.52
CA LYS A 265 -9.76 -9.86 -31.16
C LYS A 265 -10.40 -11.09 -31.83
N GLU A 266 -9.60 -12.11 -32.15
CA GLU A 266 -10.01 -13.39 -32.73
C GLU A 266 -10.31 -14.45 -31.65
N GLY A 267 -10.19 -14.11 -30.37
CA GLY A 267 -10.43 -15.04 -29.25
C GLY A 267 -9.25 -15.97 -28.95
N LYS A 268 -8.08 -15.74 -29.56
CA LYS A 268 -6.88 -16.54 -29.26
C LYS A 268 -6.13 -15.99 -28.05
N VAL A 269 -5.55 -16.89 -27.26
CA VAL A 269 -4.74 -16.50 -26.09
C VAL A 269 -3.47 -15.79 -26.55
N LYS A 270 -3.25 -14.59 -25.99
CA LYS A 270 -2.01 -13.82 -26.21
C LYS A 270 -0.82 -14.47 -25.54
N LYS A 271 0.38 -14.15 -26.04
CA LYS A 271 1.64 -14.54 -25.44
C LYS A 271 2.36 -13.34 -24.81
N ASN A 272 3.13 -13.60 -23.76
CA ASN A 272 4.05 -12.61 -23.20
C ASN A 272 5.33 -12.52 -24.06
N SER A 273 6.28 -11.66 -23.64
CA SER A 273 7.58 -11.48 -24.33
C SER A 273 8.46 -12.74 -24.38
N LEU A 274 8.21 -13.72 -23.52
CA LEU A 274 8.90 -15.02 -23.51
C LEU A 274 8.18 -16.08 -24.35
N GLY A 275 7.10 -15.74 -25.06
CA GLY A 275 6.32 -16.69 -25.83
C GLY A 275 5.36 -17.57 -25.01
N ILE A 276 5.19 -17.30 -23.71
CA ILE A 276 4.32 -18.04 -22.81
C ILE A 276 2.87 -17.58 -22.98
N ASN A 277 1.94 -18.52 -23.11
CA ASN A 277 0.52 -18.23 -23.20
C ASN A 277 -0.01 -17.61 -21.89
N LEU A 278 -0.80 -16.54 -22.02
CA LEU A 278 -1.44 -15.83 -20.90
C LEU A 278 -2.85 -16.41 -20.67
N THR A 279 -2.93 -17.66 -20.25
CA THR A 279 -4.18 -18.44 -20.19
C THR A 279 -5.04 -18.05 -19.01
N GLY A 280 -4.72 -17.55 -17.96
CA GLY A 280 -5.57 -17.39 -16.75
C GLY A 280 -5.76 -18.72 -15.99
N CYS A 281 -6.72 -18.74 -15.08
CA CYS A 281 -6.97 -19.90 -14.23
C CYS A 281 -7.54 -21.08 -15.04
N PRO A 282 -6.95 -22.27 -14.95
CA PRO A 282 -7.47 -23.46 -15.69
C PRO A 282 -8.81 -23.98 -15.16
N LEU A 283 -9.24 -23.54 -13.97
CA LEU A 283 -10.51 -23.89 -13.35
C LEU A 283 -11.59 -22.79 -13.48
N ASP A 284 -11.25 -21.69 -14.16
CA ASP A 284 -12.12 -20.52 -14.28
C ASP A 284 -12.59 -19.97 -12.91
N GLU A 285 -11.73 -20.04 -11.88
CA GLU A 285 -12.03 -19.58 -10.54
C GLU A 285 -12.43 -18.11 -10.54
N LYS A 286 -13.42 -17.75 -9.72
CA LYS A 286 -13.97 -16.39 -9.53
C LYS A 286 -13.06 -15.54 -8.64
N ILE A 287 -11.81 -15.37 -9.08
CA ILE A 287 -10.72 -14.75 -8.31
C ILE A 287 -11.04 -13.30 -7.96
N SER A 288 -11.50 -12.55 -8.94
CA SER A 288 -11.75 -11.11 -8.80
C SER A 288 -12.92 -10.84 -7.85
N GLU A 289 -13.97 -11.67 -7.92
CA GLU A 289 -15.12 -11.64 -7.01
C GLU A 289 -14.71 -12.03 -5.58
N ALA A 290 -13.91 -13.08 -5.44
CA ALA A 290 -13.39 -13.51 -4.14
C ALA A 290 -12.51 -12.42 -3.50
N ASN A 291 -11.66 -11.74 -4.29
CA ASN A 291 -10.86 -10.61 -3.82
C ASN A 291 -11.74 -9.46 -3.33
N LEU A 292 -12.84 -9.14 -4.02
CA LEU A 292 -13.78 -8.12 -3.59
C LEU A 292 -14.48 -8.48 -2.27
N LEU A 293 -14.85 -9.73 -2.09
CA LEU A 293 -15.41 -10.23 -0.83
C LEU A 293 -14.38 -10.11 0.31
N LYS A 294 -13.15 -10.47 0.05
CA LYS A 294 -12.06 -10.39 1.03
C LYS A 294 -11.70 -8.95 1.40
N LEU A 295 -11.79 -8.02 0.45
CA LEU A 295 -11.65 -6.58 0.68
C LEU A 295 -12.61 -6.08 1.78
N ASN A 296 -13.82 -6.64 1.79
CA ASN A 296 -14.86 -6.29 2.74
C ASN A 296 -14.84 -7.15 4.03
N GLY A 297 -13.79 -7.94 4.23
CA GLY A 297 -13.64 -8.84 5.39
C GLY A 297 -14.56 -10.07 5.35
N GLU A 298 -15.17 -10.37 4.19
CA GLU A 298 -16.04 -11.52 3.99
C GLU A 298 -15.23 -12.78 3.63
N THR A 299 -14.28 -13.15 4.48
CA THR A 299 -13.30 -14.22 4.20
C THR A 299 -13.95 -15.58 3.91
N ILE A 300 -14.99 -15.95 4.68
CA ILE A 300 -15.72 -17.20 4.45
C ILE A 300 -16.48 -17.18 3.12
N ALA A 301 -17.05 -16.04 2.75
CA ALA A 301 -17.74 -15.91 1.46
C ALA A 301 -16.75 -15.97 0.28
N ALA A 302 -15.56 -15.38 0.44
CA ALA A 302 -14.48 -15.45 -0.54
C ALA A 302 -14.06 -16.91 -0.77
N LEU A 303 -13.75 -17.64 0.30
CA LEU A 303 -13.39 -19.06 0.22
C LEU A 303 -14.52 -19.88 -0.44
N ALA A 304 -15.77 -19.70 -0.01
CA ALA A 304 -16.90 -20.42 -0.57
C ALA A 304 -17.11 -20.13 -2.08
N THR A 305 -16.82 -18.90 -2.53
CA THR A 305 -16.90 -18.52 -3.95
C THR A 305 -15.84 -19.27 -4.77
N MET A 306 -14.61 -19.35 -4.27
CA MET A 306 -13.54 -20.10 -4.93
C MET A 306 -13.80 -21.61 -4.94
N MET A 307 -14.36 -22.16 -3.86
CA MET A 307 -14.69 -23.59 -3.76
C MET A 307 -15.75 -24.07 -4.73
N ILE A 308 -16.52 -23.16 -5.35
CA ILE A 308 -17.49 -23.55 -6.40
C ILE A 308 -16.73 -24.17 -7.59
N ASP A 309 -15.60 -23.60 -7.95
CA ASP A 309 -14.80 -24.00 -9.12
C ASP A 309 -13.62 -24.91 -8.71
N ASN A 310 -13.11 -24.77 -7.46
CA ASN A 310 -12.02 -25.55 -6.89
C ASN A 310 -12.36 -26.06 -5.47
N PRO A 311 -13.08 -27.16 -5.34
CA PRO A 311 -13.47 -27.70 -4.03
C PRO A 311 -12.29 -28.04 -3.11
N THR A 312 -11.10 -28.24 -3.67
CA THR A 312 -9.89 -28.60 -2.92
C THR A 312 -9.00 -27.40 -2.56
N ILE A 313 -9.42 -26.18 -2.85
CA ILE A 313 -8.63 -24.96 -2.64
C ILE A 313 -8.06 -24.79 -1.22
N PRO A 314 -8.72 -25.24 -0.13
CA PRO A 314 -8.13 -25.16 1.21
C PRO A 314 -6.80 -25.92 1.35
N ALA A 315 -6.56 -26.92 0.48
CA ALA A 315 -5.34 -27.71 0.46
C ALA A 315 -4.42 -27.36 -0.73
N THR A 316 -4.96 -26.85 -1.83
CA THR A 316 -4.26 -26.69 -3.11
C THR A 316 -4.08 -25.23 -3.54
N GLY A 317 -4.78 -24.26 -2.97
CA GLY A 317 -4.78 -22.86 -3.40
C GLY A 317 -3.41 -22.22 -3.38
N HIS A 318 -2.59 -22.58 -2.41
CA HIS A 318 -1.25 -22.04 -2.30
C HIS A 318 -0.26 -22.74 -3.23
N ARG A 319 0.03 -22.14 -4.41
CA ARG A 319 1.15 -22.47 -5.30
C ARG A 319 1.10 -23.81 -6.05
N ILE A 320 -0.03 -24.12 -6.65
CA ILE A 320 -0.08 -25.25 -7.57
C ILE A 320 0.43 -24.84 -8.96
N CYS A 321 -0.12 -23.81 -9.61
CA CYS A 321 0.23 -23.49 -11.00
C CYS A 321 0.61 -22.01 -11.24
N ASN A 322 0.08 -21.04 -10.52
CA ASN A 322 0.27 -19.60 -10.72
C ASN A 322 -0.25 -19.05 -12.07
N ASP A 323 -1.10 -19.77 -12.78
CA ASP A 323 -1.60 -19.36 -14.10
C ASP A 323 -2.46 -18.09 -14.02
N CYS A 324 -3.21 -17.92 -12.93
CA CYS A 324 -3.93 -16.70 -12.62
C CYS A 324 -3.02 -15.47 -12.54
N MET A 325 -1.80 -15.60 -12.00
CA MET A 325 -0.83 -14.50 -11.94
C MET A 325 -0.32 -14.13 -13.34
N LYS A 326 -0.11 -15.10 -14.24
CA LYS A 326 0.23 -14.83 -15.66
C LYS A 326 -0.92 -14.10 -16.36
N GLY A 327 -2.15 -14.46 -16.05
CA GLY A 327 -3.36 -13.80 -16.54
C GLY A 327 -3.70 -12.47 -15.87
N CYS A 328 -2.99 -12.06 -14.83
CA CYS A 328 -3.25 -10.78 -14.16
C CYS A 328 -2.98 -9.59 -15.09
N ILE A 329 -3.80 -8.54 -15.01
CA ILE A 329 -3.59 -7.31 -15.78
C ILE A 329 -2.21 -6.67 -15.51
N PHE A 330 -1.65 -6.95 -14.34
CA PHE A 330 -0.32 -6.50 -13.93
C PHE A 330 0.82 -7.45 -14.30
N GLN A 331 0.59 -8.42 -15.19
CA GLN A 331 1.58 -9.46 -15.58
C GLN A 331 2.93 -8.92 -16.14
N LYS A 332 3.02 -7.62 -16.48
CA LYS A 332 4.27 -6.95 -16.91
C LYS A 332 5.03 -6.28 -15.75
N GLN A 333 4.51 -6.36 -14.56
CA GLN A 333 5.09 -5.91 -13.30
C GLN A 333 4.75 -6.96 -12.25
N ASP A 334 4.96 -6.69 -10.96
CA ASP A 334 4.50 -7.59 -9.90
C ASP A 334 3.00 -7.84 -10.06
N PRO A 335 2.56 -9.04 -10.44
CA PRO A 335 1.14 -9.35 -10.51
C PRO A 335 0.57 -9.49 -9.10
N VAL A 336 -0.75 -9.38 -8.96
CA VAL A 336 -1.42 -9.74 -7.70
C VAL A 336 -1.05 -11.17 -7.33
N ASN A 337 -0.55 -11.38 -6.12
CA ASN A 337 -0.16 -12.70 -5.66
C ASN A 337 -1.39 -13.49 -5.18
N ILE A 338 -2.17 -13.96 -6.16
CA ILE A 338 -3.43 -14.66 -5.95
C ILE A 338 -3.26 -15.91 -5.08
N PRO A 339 -2.26 -16.79 -5.32
CA PRO A 339 -2.07 -17.97 -4.50
C PRO A 339 -1.80 -17.69 -3.01
N GLN A 340 -1.30 -16.50 -2.67
CA GLN A 340 -1.13 -16.11 -1.27
C GLN A 340 -2.41 -15.52 -0.68
N ILE A 341 -3.35 -15.09 -1.52
CA ILE A 341 -4.68 -14.66 -1.07
C ILE A 341 -5.55 -15.88 -0.74
N GLU A 342 -5.46 -16.92 -1.56
CA GLU A 342 -6.12 -18.22 -1.39
C GLU A 342 -5.67 -18.91 -0.09
#